data_c529b8d5997ddcce4a796fd79387bc8e
#
_entry.id   c529b8d5997ddcce4a796fd79387bc8e
#
_cell.length_a   1.000
_cell.length_b   1.000
_cell.length_c   1.000
_cell.angle_alpha   90.00
_cell.angle_beta   90.00
_cell.angle_gamma   90.00
#
_symmetry.space_group_name_H-M   'P 1'
#
loop_
_entity.id
_entity.type
_entity.pdbx_description
1 polymer ?
#
loop_
_entity_poly.entity_id
_entity_poly.type
_entity_poly.pdbx_seq_one_letter_code
_entity_poly.pdbx_strand_id
1 'polypeptide(L)'
;MEKEKLKSLIYIILPILGTVFVCWYITQSTCDVVYSDYIRLVNSYLPDVYDLKKFLVPDVLTRIPINYLERIINVEFFGFSVTLDRMLGAVGLGLAGLVFAAYCKRRRLGLMWFVILMAVMFSLNKWEMITN
;
A
#
# COMPACT_ATOMS: atom_id res chain seq x y z
N MET A 1 -31.90 1.42 14.42
CA MET A 1 -31.64 0.93 13.05
C MET A 1 -30.74 1.89 12.27
N GLU A 2 -30.97 3.18 12.29
CA GLU A 2 -30.19 4.20 11.57
C GLU A 2 -28.74 4.34 12.08
N LYS A 3 -28.53 4.37 13.38
CA LYS A 3 -27.20 4.45 14.01
C LYS A 3 -26.30 3.27 13.65
N GLU A 4 -26.82 2.06 13.52
CA GLU A 4 -26.02 0.89 13.14
C GLU A 4 -25.65 0.90 11.64
N LYS A 5 -26.52 1.41 10.79
CA LYS A 5 -26.22 1.64 9.37
C LYS A 5 -25.10 2.68 9.22
N LEU A 6 -25.18 3.79 9.98
CA LEU A 6 -24.16 4.83 9.96
C LEU A 6 -22.80 4.29 10.43
N LYS A 7 -22.75 3.52 11.52
CA LYS A 7 -21.49 2.87 11.95
C LYS A 7 -20.94 1.94 10.89
N SER A 8 -21.78 1.11 10.28
CA SER A 8 -21.35 0.20 9.22
C SER A 8 -20.77 0.94 8.02
N LEU A 9 -21.32 2.10 7.69
CA LEU A 9 -20.85 2.97 6.63
C LEU A 9 -19.46 3.55 6.96
N ILE A 10 -19.24 4.01 8.18
CA ILE A 10 -17.95 4.56 8.62
C ILE A 10 -16.84 3.50 8.52
N TYR A 11 -17.10 2.23 8.86
CA TYR A 11 -16.14 1.14 8.74
C TYR A 11 -15.66 0.91 7.30
N ILE A 12 -16.47 1.26 6.29
CA ILE A 12 -16.11 1.11 4.87
C ILE A 12 -15.50 2.40 4.32
N ILE A 13 -16.12 3.53 4.62
CA ILE A 13 -15.72 4.82 4.04
C ILE A 13 -14.34 5.26 4.54
N LEU A 14 -14.04 5.06 5.82
CA LEU A 14 -12.82 5.59 6.40
C LEU A 14 -11.54 5.01 5.78
N PRO A 15 -11.39 3.67 5.57
CA PRO A 15 -10.26 3.12 4.82
C PRO A 15 -10.18 3.61 3.38
N ILE A 16 -11.32 3.77 2.70
CA ILE A 16 -11.37 4.27 1.33
C ILE A 16 -10.88 5.72 1.27
N LEU A 17 -11.39 6.59 2.14
CA LEU A 17 -10.95 7.98 2.23
C LEU A 17 -9.47 8.09 2.58
N GLY A 18 -8.99 7.25 3.51
CA GLY A 18 -7.57 7.17 3.85
C GLY A 18 -6.71 6.79 2.64
N THR A 19 -7.14 5.79 1.88
CA THR A 19 -6.45 5.37 0.65
C THR A 19 -6.42 6.49 -0.39
N VAL A 20 -7.56 7.13 -0.65
CA VAL A 20 -7.66 8.26 -1.59
C VAL A 20 -6.76 9.41 -1.14
N PHE A 21 -6.74 9.72 0.16
CA PHE A 21 -5.86 10.73 0.71
C PHE A 21 -4.39 10.42 0.49
N VAL A 22 -3.94 9.18 0.75
CA VAL A 22 -2.55 8.78 0.54
C VAL A 22 -2.21 8.78 -0.96
N CYS A 23 -3.08 8.28 -1.83
CA CYS A 23 -2.88 8.36 -3.29
C CYS A 23 -2.75 9.82 -3.76
N TRP A 24 -3.63 10.70 -3.30
CA TRP A 24 -3.54 12.13 -3.60
C TRP A 24 -2.23 12.73 -3.09
N TYR A 25 -1.83 12.42 -1.86
CA TYR A 25 -0.56 12.88 -1.30
C TYR A 25 0.64 12.41 -2.14
N ILE A 26 0.65 11.14 -2.57
CA ILE A 26 1.67 10.60 -3.47
C ILE A 26 1.77 11.44 -4.75
N THR A 27 0.65 11.78 -5.39
CA THR A 27 0.69 12.60 -6.62
C THR A 27 1.25 14.01 -6.42
N GLN A 28 1.16 14.55 -5.21
CA GLN A 28 1.68 15.89 -4.90
C GLN A 28 3.15 15.90 -4.45
N SER A 29 3.62 14.81 -3.87
CA SER A 29 4.92 14.72 -3.18
C SER A 29 5.96 13.87 -3.91
N THR A 30 5.57 13.09 -4.91
CA THR A 30 6.50 12.28 -5.68
C THR A 30 7.39 13.14 -6.57
N CYS A 31 8.69 13.11 -6.29
CA CYS A 31 9.69 13.40 -7.30
C CYS A 31 9.93 12.10 -8.09
N ASP A 32 9.93 12.15 -9.42
CA ASP A 32 10.32 11.02 -10.30
C ASP A 32 11.83 10.73 -10.21
N VAL A 33 12.34 10.69 -8.98
CA VAL A 33 13.75 10.41 -8.72
C VAL A 33 13.84 9.00 -8.14
N VAL A 34 14.64 8.19 -8.81
CA VAL A 34 15.04 6.87 -8.30
C VAL A 34 15.97 7.11 -7.11
N TYR A 35 15.49 6.84 -5.90
CA TYR A 35 16.21 7.13 -4.67
C TYR A 35 16.48 5.83 -3.88
N SER A 36 17.68 5.74 -3.28
CA SER A 36 18.04 4.67 -2.33
C SER A 36 17.80 3.24 -2.83
N ASP A 37 16.82 2.55 -2.27
CA ASP A 37 16.55 1.13 -2.56
C ASP A 37 16.07 0.89 -4.00
N TYR A 38 15.47 1.89 -4.66
CA TYR A 38 15.11 1.80 -6.07
C TYR A 38 16.32 1.73 -7.00
N ILE A 39 17.44 2.38 -6.67
CA ILE A 39 18.69 2.26 -7.45
C ILE A 39 19.18 0.81 -7.43
N ARG A 40 19.11 0.18 -6.25
CA ARG A 40 19.45 -1.23 -6.10
C ARG A 40 18.47 -2.13 -6.86
N LEU A 41 17.20 -1.80 -6.87
CA LEU A 41 16.17 -2.51 -7.59
C LEU A 41 16.43 -2.46 -9.11
N VAL A 42 16.72 -1.28 -9.65
CA VAL A 42 17.07 -1.11 -11.07
C VAL A 42 18.31 -1.91 -11.44
N ASN A 43 19.35 -1.89 -10.62
CA ASN A 43 20.62 -2.54 -10.93
C ASN A 43 20.62 -4.06 -10.70
N SER A 44 19.86 -4.55 -9.72
CA SER A 44 19.93 -5.95 -9.31
C SER A 44 18.72 -6.78 -9.71
N TYR A 45 17.56 -6.16 -9.86
CA TYR A 45 16.28 -6.87 -10.08
C TYR A 45 15.73 -6.74 -11.50
N LEU A 46 15.80 -5.57 -12.11
CA LEU A 46 15.24 -5.38 -13.46
C LEU A 46 15.89 -6.27 -14.53
N PRO A 47 17.22 -6.51 -14.50
CA PRO A 47 17.85 -7.43 -15.45
C PRO A 47 17.34 -8.87 -15.36
N ASP A 48 16.88 -9.26 -14.17
CA ASP A 48 16.50 -10.64 -13.84
C ASP A 48 15.01 -10.81 -13.54
N VAL A 49 14.19 -9.81 -13.89
CA VAL A 49 12.75 -9.79 -13.56
C VAL A 49 11.99 -10.99 -14.13
N TYR A 50 12.48 -11.62 -15.19
CA TYR A 50 11.89 -12.81 -15.81
C TYR A 50 12.48 -14.14 -15.33
N ASP A 51 13.50 -14.11 -14.45
CA ASP A 51 14.06 -15.35 -13.90
C ASP A 51 13.16 -15.92 -12.80
N LEU A 52 12.35 -16.91 -13.15
CA LEU A 52 11.45 -17.60 -12.22
C LEU A 52 12.18 -18.21 -11.02
N LYS A 53 13.47 -18.52 -11.13
CA LYS A 53 14.25 -19.01 -9.98
C LYS A 53 14.39 -17.97 -8.90
N LYS A 54 14.43 -16.69 -9.28
CA LYS A 54 14.50 -15.57 -8.34
C LYS A 54 13.17 -15.22 -7.68
N PHE A 55 12.05 -15.71 -8.20
CA PHE A 55 10.72 -15.51 -7.61
C PHE A 55 10.61 -15.94 -6.14
N LEU A 56 11.35 -16.97 -5.75
CA LEU A 56 11.38 -17.50 -4.39
C LEU A 56 12.63 -17.11 -3.60
N VAL A 57 13.60 -16.44 -4.24
CA VAL A 57 14.82 -15.99 -3.56
C VAL A 57 14.51 -14.76 -2.72
N PRO A 58 14.86 -14.76 -1.44
CA PRO A 58 14.69 -13.57 -0.62
C PRO A 58 15.59 -12.45 -1.13
N ASP A 59 15.05 -11.27 -1.37
CA ASP A 59 15.84 -10.06 -1.29
C ASP A 59 16.26 -9.86 0.18
N VAL A 60 17.40 -9.30 0.44
CA VAL A 60 18.11 -9.19 1.73
C VAL A 60 17.23 -9.21 2.99
N LEU A 61 16.00 -8.71 2.93
CA LEU A 61 15.08 -8.62 4.06
C LEU A 61 13.66 -9.14 3.78
N THR A 62 13.27 -9.36 2.52
CA THR A 62 11.88 -9.66 2.18
C THR A 62 11.75 -10.78 1.16
N ARG A 63 10.80 -11.69 1.40
CA ARG A 63 10.40 -12.75 0.46
C ARG A 63 9.00 -12.44 0.01
N ILE A 64 8.84 -11.81 -1.14
CA ILE A 64 7.49 -11.49 -1.55
C ILE A 64 7.29 -11.84 -3.02
N PRO A 65 6.77 -13.05 -3.32
CA PRO A 65 6.37 -13.43 -4.67
C PRO A 65 5.45 -12.40 -5.34
N ILE A 66 4.58 -11.76 -4.56
CA ILE A 66 3.64 -10.74 -5.02
C ILE A 66 4.37 -9.52 -5.60
N ASN A 67 5.47 -9.07 -4.97
CA ASN A 67 6.25 -7.95 -5.47
C ASN A 67 6.92 -8.25 -6.82
N TYR A 68 7.26 -9.50 -7.07
CA TYR A 68 7.78 -9.91 -8.38
C TYR A 68 6.74 -9.80 -9.48
N LEU A 69 5.52 -10.26 -9.21
CA LEU A 69 4.40 -10.11 -10.16
C LEU A 69 4.09 -8.63 -10.40
N GLU A 70 4.05 -7.83 -9.34
CA GLU A 70 3.85 -6.39 -9.43
C GLU A 70 4.92 -5.73 -10.29
N ARG A 71 6.19 -6.09 -10.12
CA ARG A 71 7.30 -5.56 -10.90
C ARG A 71 7.22 -5.97 -12.37
N ILE A 72 6.89 -7.21 -12.67
CA ILE A 72 6.67 -7.65 -14.06
C ILE A 72 5.57 -6.81 -14.70
N ILE A 73 4.44 -6.63 -14.01
CA ILE A 73 3.33 -5.82 -14.50
C ILE A 73 3.77 -4.36 -14.69
N ASN A 74 4.48 -3.80 -13.70
CA ASN A 74 4.94 -2.42 -13.75
C ASN A 74 5.93 -2.18 -14.90
N VAL A 75 6.87 -3.10 -15.14
CA VAL A 75 7.82 -3.02 -16.25
C VAL A 75 7.13 -3.16 -17.60
N GLU A 76 6.30 -4.20 -17.78
CA GLU A 76 5.69 -4.53 -19.08
C GLU A 76 4.66 -3.50 -19.54
N PHE A 77 3.82 -3.02 -18.61
CA PHE A 77 2.69 -2.17 -18.98
C PHE A 77 2.93 -0.67 -18.71
N PHE A 78 3.85 -0.35 -17.80
CA PHE A 78 4.04 1.03 -17.32
C PHE A 78 5.48 1.53 -17.47
N GLY A 79 6.40 0.73 -18.06
CA GLY A 79 7.80 1.13 -18.28
C GLY A 79 8.54 1.44 -16.97
N PHE A 80 8.20 0.77 -15.88
CA PHE A 80 8.71 0.99 -14.53
C PHE A 80 8.33 2.36 -13.96
N SER A 81 7.08 2.50 -13.57
CA SER A 81 6.57 3.70 -12.90
C SER A 81 6.69 3.58 -11.37
N VAL A 82 7.53 4.42 -10.77
CA VAL A 82 7.66 4.54 -9.30
C VAL A 82 6.34 4.99 -8.66
N THR A 83 5.62 5.88 -9.32
CA THR A 83 4.30 6.35 -8.85
C THR A 83 3.29 5.23 -8.77
N LEU A 84 3.26 4.33 -9.77
CA LEU A 84 2.38 3.17 -9.75
C LEU A 84 2.69 2.25 -8.57
N ASP A 85 3.96 1.94 -8.34
CA ASP A 85 4.43 1.08 -7.25
C ASP A 85 3.94 1.62 -5.88
N ARG A 86 4.10 2.92 -5.67
CA ARG A 86 3.62 3.61 -4.46
C ARG A 86 2.09 3.60 -4.32
N MET A 87 1.37 3.81 -5.43
CA MET A 87 -0.10 3.75 -5.41
C MET A 87 -0.60 2.35 -5.08
N LEU A 88 0.05 1.30 -5.58
CA LEU A 88 -0.28 -0.08 -5.23
C LEU A 88 -0.05 -0.35 -3.74
N GLY A 89 1.04 0.19 -3.17
CA GLY A 89 1.27 0.17 -1.72
C GLY A 89 0.15 0.85 -0.93
N ALA A 90 -0.31 2.03 -1.39
CA ALA A 90 -1.43 2.74 -0.77
C ALA A 90 -2.75 1.94 -0.85
N VAL A 91 -3.02 1.29 -1.99
CA VAL A 91 -4.16 0.39 -2.16
C VAL A 91 -4.06 -0.82 -1.22
N GLY A 92 -2.88 -1.42 -1.11
CA GLY A 92 -2.62 -2.50 -0.15
C GLY A 92 -2.91 -2.10 1.30
N LEU A 93 -2.49 -0.88 1.68
CA LEU A 93 -2.82 -0.31 2.99
C LEU A 93 -4.33 -0.13 3.17
N GLY A 94 -5.04 0.32 2.14
CA GLY A 94 -6.49 0.44 2.13
C GLY A 94 -7.21 -0.89 2.31
N LEU A 95 -6.76 -1.93 1.61
CA LEU A 95 -7.28 -3.30 1.77
C LEU A 95 -7.05 -3.82 3.19
N ALA A 96 -5.88 -3.59 3.78
CA ALA A 96 -5.61 -3.91 5.18
C ALA A 96 -6.59 -3.18 6.11
N GLY A 97 -6.87 -1.89 5.85
CA GLY A 97 -7.87 -1.12 6.57
C GLY A 97 -9.28 -1.74 6.51
N LEU A 98 -9.70 -2.23 5.36
CA LEU A 98 -10.98 -2.93 5.19
C LEU A 98 -11.02 -4.27 5.94
N VAL A 99 -9.92 -5.03 5.97
CA VAL A 99 -9.80 -6.25 6.77
C VAL A 99 -9.93 -5.93 8.27
N PHE A 100 -9.26 -4.88 8.74
CA PHE A 100 -9.42 -4.41 10.12
C PHE A 100 -10.84 -3.93 10.42
N ALA A 101 -11.51 -3.27 9.47
CA ALA A 101 -12.92 -2.89 9.60
C ALA A 101 -13.81 -4.12 9.83
N ALA A 102 -13.63 -5.16 9.00
CA ALA A 102 -14.36 -6.42 9.13
C ALA A 102 -14.08 -7.09 10.49
N TYR A 103 -12.82 -7.10 10.92
CA TYR A 103 -12.42 -7.64 12.22
C TYR A 103 -13.06 -6.87 13.38
N CYS A 104 -12.98 -5.53 13.39
CA CYS A 104 -13.57 -4.69 14.41
C CYS A 104 -15.09 -4.89 14.51
N LYS A 105 -15.76 -4.97 13.35
CA LYS A 105 -17.21 -5.25 13.28
C LYS A 105 -17.54 -6.63 13.87
N ARG A 106 -16.79 -7.66 13.49
CA ARG A 106 -16.98 -9.04 13.98
C ARG A 106 -16.76 -9.16 15.50
N ARG A 107 -15.75 -8.47 16.02
CA ARG A 107 -15.40 -8.47 17.45
C ARG A 107 -16.17 -7.45 18.26
N ARG A 108 -17.07 -6.67 17.65
CA ARG A 108 -17.86 -5.61 18.30
C ARG A 108 -16.98 -4.58 19.01
N LEU A 109 -15.80 -4.29 18.46
CA LEU A 109 -14.93 -3.25 19.00
C LEU A 109 -15.59 -1.88 18.84
N GLY A 110 -15.31 -0.97 19.76
CA GLY A 110 -15.87 0.38 19.70
C GLY A 110 -15.40 1.15 18.47
N LEU A 111 -16.31 1.89 17.84
CA LEU A 111 -16.01 2.70 16.65
C LEU A 111 -14.83 3.65 16.87
N MET A 112 -14.69 4.20 18.08
CA MET A 112 -13.60 5.11 18.42
C MET A 112 -12.23 4.45 18.24
N TRP A 113 -12.05 3.20 18.67
CA TRP A 113 -10.80 2.46 18.48
C TRP A 113 -10.47 2.24 17.00
N PHE A 114 -11.49 1.97 16.19
CA PHE A 114 -11.31 1.84 14.76
C PHE A 114 -10.88 3.16 14.12
N VAL A 115 -11.48 4.28 14.49
CA VAL A 115 -11.11 5.62 14.00
C VAL A 115 -9.66 5.95 14.36
N ILE A 116 -9.25 5.70 15.61
CA ILE A 116 -7.86 5.90 16.05
C ILE A 116 -6.90 5.03 15.22
N LEU A 117 -7.24 3.74 15.02
CA LEU A 117 -6.44 2.83 14.21
C LEU A 117 -6.27 3.35 12.79
N MET A 118 -7.35 3.81 12.15
CA MET A 118 -7.29 4.38 10.80
C MET A 118 -6.47 5.67 10.77
N ALA A 119 -6.61 6.55 11.76
CA ALA A 119 -5.80 7.76 11.86
C ALA A 119 -4.30 7.45 11.98
N VAL A 120 -3.92 6.40 12.70
CA VAL A 120 -2.53 5.95 12.80
C VAL A 120 -2.06 5.31 11.50
N MET A 121 -2.88 4.43 10.89
CA MET A 121 -2.54 3.73 9.65
C MET A 121 -2.29 4.69 8.49
N PHE A 122 -3.14 5.70 8.34
CA PHE A 122 -3.07 6.68 7.25
C PHE A 122 -2.36 7.99 7.67
N SER A 123 -1.67 7.98 8.81
CA SER A 123 -0.87 9.14 9.22
C SER A 123 0.35 9.31 8.32
N LEU A 124 0.72 10.56 8.05
CA LEU A 124 1.91 10.90 7.28
C LEU A 124 3.23 10.76 8.06
N ASN A 125 3.22 10.21 9.27
CA ASN A 125 4.44 9.94 10.05
C ASN A 125 5.40 8.95 9.34
N LYS A 126 4.91 8.24 8.33
CA LYS A 126 5.69 7.32 7.47
C LYS A 126 5.85 7.87 6.05
N TRP A 127 5.86 9.19 5.92
CA TRP A 127 5.93 9.84 4.61
C TRP A 127 7.12 9.36 3.76
N GLU A 128 8.27 9.11 4.35
CA GLU A 128 9.44 8.55 3.66
C GLU A 128 9.15 7.19 3.01
N MET A 129 8.37 6.33 3.66
CA MET A 129 7.98 5.03 3.10
C MET A 129 6.89 5.15 2.01
N ILE A 130 6.21 6.28 1.97
CA ILE A 130 5.11 6.53 1.03
C ILE A 130 5.61 7.27 -0.21
N THR A 131 6.68 8.07 -0.06
CA THR A 131 7.17 8.96 -1.11
C THR A 131 8.57 8.64 -1.65
N ASN A 132 9.26 7.67 -1.03
CA ASN A 132 10.61 7.23 -1.45
C ASN A 132 10.59 5.81 -2.01
#